data_80cfb9949fb89b239e613a88b64f93f0
#
_entry.id   80cfb9949fb89b239e613a88b64f93f0
#
_cell.length_a   1.000
_cell.length_b   1.000
_cell.length_c   1.000
_cell.angle_alpha   90.00
_cell.angle_beta   90.00
_cell.angle_gamma   90.00
#
_symmetry.space_group_name_H-M   'P 1'
#
loop_
_entity.id
_entity.type
_entity.pdbx_description
1 polymer ?
#
loop_
_entity_poly.entity_id
_entity_poly.type
_entity_poly.pdbx_seq_one_letter_code
_entity_poly.pdbx_strand_id
1 'polypeptide(L)'
;MAKSTDPYLVVESLAKHYGDGEARVQVLDGITTTVNRGEVCVMLGPSGSGKSTFLNLIGGLEGADGGTISVGNCELTALSSKDLGEYRRRELGFVFQFYNLVPDLTIKENIEVTAHLSANPLPLEDLLRSLGLWEHRNKFPRQVSGGQQQRCAIGRALVKNPGLILCDEPTGALDYKTSKEVLELMERVNQAYGCTLVIVTHNAAIARMADRVLRLRDGRLVEDEVNASTVSASKLDW
;
A
#
# COMPACT_ATOMS: atom_id res chain seq x y z
N MET A 1 -21.88 1.48 -2.82
CA MET A 1 -21.96 0.10 -3.33
C MET A 1 -21.63 -0.83 -2.18
N ALA A 2 -22.31 -1.99 -2.03
CA ALA A 2 -21.88 -3.00 -1.07
C ALA A 2 -20.46 -3.45 -1.46
N LYS A 3 -19.53 -3.47 -0.50
CA LYS A 3 -18.16 -3.94 -0.75
C LYS A 3 -18.18 -5.44 -0.99
N SER A 4 -17.26 -5.90 -1.82
CA SER A 4 -17.10 -7.30 -2.14
C SER A 4 -16.81 -8.11 -0.86
N THR A 5 -17.36 -9.31 -0.77
CA THR A 5 -16.98 -10.32 0.22
C THR A 5 -16.01 -11.34 -0.39
N ASP A 6 -15.45 -11.04 -1.57
CA ASP A 6 -14.53 -11.89 -2.31
C ASP A 6 -13.10 -11.72 -1.74
N PRO A 7 -12.51 -12.76 -1.11
CA PRO A 7 -11.14 -12.71 -0.61
C PRO A 7 -10.15 -12.36 -1.72
N TYR A 8 -9.34 -11.33 -1.48
CA TYR A 8 -8.36 -10.88 -2.47
C TYR A 8 -6.92 -11.06 -2.01
N LEU A 9 -6.61 -10.67 -0.78
CA LEU A 9 -5.36 -11.01 -0.10
C LEU A 9 -5.68 -12.01 0.99
N VAL A 10 -5.09 -13.20 0.90
CA VAL A 10 -5.22 -14.27 1.90
C VAL A 10 -3.82 -14.61 2.41
N VAL A 11 -3.66 -14.57 3.71
CA VAL A 11 -2.41 -14.87 4.41
C VAL A 11 -2.70 -15.93 5.46
N GLU A 12 -1.95 -17.05 5.44
CA GLU A 12 -2.15 -18.15 6.37
C GLU A 12 -0.83 -18.53 7.06
N SER A 13 -0.83 -18.46 8.38
CA SER A 13 0.27 -18.85 9.26
C SER A 13 1.63 -18.28 8.85
N LEU A 14 1.64 -17.04 8.33
CA LEU A 14 2.83 -16.39 7.78
C LEU A 14 3.89 -16.17 8.86
N ALA A 15 5.11 -16.64 8.60
CA ALA A 15 6.25 -16.49 9.48
C ALA A 15 7.47 -15.92 8.74
N LYS A 16 8.23 -15.07 9.46
CA LYS A 16 9.49 -14.49 8.96
C LYS A 16 10.53 -14.38 10.06
N HIS A 17 11.76 -14.74 9.73
CA HIS A 17 12.93 -14.61 10.59
C HIS A 17 14.02 -13.84 9.86
N TYR A 18 14.87 -13.16 10.63
CA TYR A 18 16.13 -12.57 10.13
C TYR A 18 17.31 -13.06 10.96
N GLY A 19 18.49 -13.05 10.37
CA GLY A 19 19.73 -13.55 10.99
C GLY A 19 19.82 -15.07 11.01
N ASP A 20 21.00 -15.57 11.37
CA ASP A 20 21.34 -16.98 11.40
C ASP A 20 21.81 -17.42 12.80
N GLY A 21 21.66 -18.71 13.12
CA GLY A 21 22.11 -19.31 14.38
C GLY A 21 21.53 -18.59 15.62
N GLU A 22 22.40 -18.20 16.56
CA GLU A 22 22.01 -17.54 17.81
C GLU A 22 21.47 -16.11 17.59
N ALA A 23 21.78 -15.48 16.46
CA ALA A 23 21.28 -14.14 16.10
C ALA A 23 19.93 -14.17 15.36
N ARG A 24 19.31 -15.34 15.25
CA ARG A 24 18.01 -15.48 14.58
C ARG A 24 16.91 -14.81 15.38
N VAL A 25 16.24 -13.84 14.75
CA VAL A 25 15.12 -13.07 15.34
C VAL A 25 13.85 -13.36 14.54
N GLN A 26 12.81 -13.83 15.22
CA GLN A 26 11.48 -13.99 14.64
C GLN A 26 10.80 -12.62 14.59
N VAL A 27 10.45 -12.16 13.38
CA VAL A 27 9.84 -10.85 13.14
C VAL A 27 8.34 -10.97 12.86
N LEU A 28 7.91 -12.06 12.22
CA LEU A 28 6.49 -12.41 12.10
C LEU A 28 6.27 -13.85 12.53
N ASP A 29 5.20 -14.08 13.30
CA ASP A 29 4.89 -15.35 13.93
C ASP A 29 3.42 -15.73 13.73
N GLY A 30 3.17 -16.54 12.68
CA GLY A 30 1.88 -17.17 12.44
C GLY A 30 0.74 -16.19 12.07
N ILE A 31 1.04 -15.13 11.30
CA ILE A 31 0.01 -14.16 10.86
C ILE A 31 -1.00 -14.86 9.94
N THR A 32 -2.26 -14.77 10.31
CA THR A 32 -3.39 -15.25 9.48
C THR A 32 -4.42 -14.14 9.37
N THR A 33 -4.74 -13.71 8.14
CA THR A 33 -5.72 -12.67 7.86
C THR A 33 -6.21 -12.74 6.42
N THR A 34 -7.36 -12.11 6.15
CA THR A 34 -7.95 -12.00 4.81
C THR A 34 -8.43 -10.58 4.58
N VAL A 35 -8.08 -10.00 3.43
CA VAL A 35 -8.59 -8.69 2.98
C VAL A 35 -9.37 -8.91 1.69
N ASN A 36 -10.60 -8.40 1.63
CA ASN A 36 -11.45 -8.56 0.45
C ASN A 36 -11.08 -7.57 -0.65
N ARG A 37 -11.52 -7.87 -1.87
CA ARG A 37 -11.31 -7.02 -3.04
C ARG A 37 -11.93 -5.64 -2.83
N GLY A 38 -11.15 -4.60 -3.05
CA GLY A 38 -11.59 -3.20 -2.91
C GLY A 38 -11.70 -2.70 -1.47
N GLU A 39 -11.35 -3.51 -0.45
CA GLU A 39 -11.27 -3.04 0.94
C GLU A 39 -10.11 -2.06 1.13
N VAL A 40 -10.30 -1.11 2.03
CA VAL A 40 -9.25 -0.34 2.67
C VAL A 40 -8.90 -1.03 3.99
N CYS A 41 -7.74 -1.67 4.05
CA CYS A 41 -7.21 -2.31 5.25
C CYS A 41 -6.12 -1.43 5.87
N VAL A 42 -6.22 -1.14 7.17
CA VAL A 42 -5.19 -0.41 7.91
C VAL A 42 -4.53 -1.34 8.93
N MET A 43 -3.21 -1.48 8.82
CA MET A 43 -2.41 -2.22 9.79
C MET A 43 -1.72 -1.24 10.75
N LEU A 44 -2.08 -1.33 12.02
CA LEU A 44 -1.50 -0.56 13.11
C LEU A 44 -0.49 -1.38 13.91
N GLY A 45 0.45 -0.68 14.51
CA GLY A 45 1.39 -1.28 15.46
C GLY A 45 2.55 -0.34 15.78
N PRO A 46 3.26 -0.57 16.90
CA PRO A 46 4.44 0.22 17.25
C PRO A 46 5.58 0.03 16.24
N SER A 47 6.59 0.91 16.30
CA SER A 47 7.81 0.72 15.50
C SER A 47 8.46 -0.63 15.86
N GLY A 48 8.97 -1.34 14.86
CA GLY A 48 9.59 -2.66 15.04
C GLY A 48 8.62 -3.83 15.21
N SER A 49 7.30 -3.63 15.15
CA SER A 49 6.33 -4.74 15.29
C SER A 49 6.24 -5.70 14.10
N GLY A 50 6.95 -5.42 12.98
CA GLY A 50 6.95 -6.27 11.78
C GLY A 50 6.08 -5.77 10.62
N LYS A 51 5.48 -4.56 10.70
CA LYS A 51 4.56 -4.02 9.68
C LYS A 51 5.19 -3.90 8.29
N SER A 52 6.36 -3.28 8.17
CA SER A 52 7.04 -3.14 6.87
C SER A 52 7.50 -4.49 6.34
N THR A 53 7.91 -5.42 7.22
CA THR A 53 8.20 -6.81 6.85
C THR A 53 6.96 -7.49 6.26
N PHE A 54 5.79 -7.33 6.90
CA PHE A 54 4.53 -7.85 6.37
C PHE A 54 4.23 -7.27 4.98
N LEU A 55 4.37 -5.93 4.79
CA LEU A 55 4.20 -5.31 3.46
C LEU A 55 5.17 -5.87 2.41
N ASN A 56 6.44 -6.07 2.78
CA ASN A 56 7.44 -6.61 1.86
C ASN A 56 7.09 -8.04 1.41
N LEU A 57 6.58 -8.87 2.33
CA LEU A 57 6.19 -10.24 2.02
C LEU A 57 4.97 -10.28 1.09
N ILE A 58 3.90 -9.56 1.41
CA ILE A 58 2.71 -9.51 0.54
C ILE A 58 2.96 -8.74 -0.77
N GLY A 59 3.99 -7.89 -0.80
CA GLY A 59 4.51 -7.25 -2.00
C GLY A 59 5.42 -8.14 -2.85
N GLY A 60 5.76 -9.33 -2.38
CA GLY A 60 6.70 -10.23 -3.05
C GLY A 60 8.10 -9.62 -3.21
N LEU A 61 8.50 -8.71 -2.30
CA LEU A 61 9.83 -8.12 -2.22
C LEU A 61 10.79 -9.01 -1.43
N GLU A 62 10.24 -9.79 -0.51
CA GLU A 62 10.95 -10.78 0.30
C GLU A 62 10.21 -12.11 0.29
N GLY A 63 10.91 -13.20 0.54
CA GLY A 63 10.33 -14.54 0.72
C GLY A 63 9.93 -14.80 2.16
N ALA A 64 8.81 -15.48 2.36
CA ALA A 64 8.39 -15.99 3.66
C ALA A 64 9.23 -17.21 4.08
N ASP A 65 9.38 -17.42 5.39
CA ASP A 65 10.04 -18.63 5.94
C ASP A 65 9.01 -19.71 6.34
N GLY A 66 7.73 -19.35 6.37
CA GLY A 66 6.62 -20.28 6.62
C GLY A 66 5.27 -19.65 6.30
N GLY A 67 4.26 -20.49 6.13
CA GLY A 67 2.92 -20.07 5.76
C GLY A 67 2.75 -19.77 4.27
N THR A 68 1.58 -19.27 3.88
CA THR A 68 1.22 -18.96 2.49
C THR A 68 0.68 -17.55 2.33
N ILE A 69 0.87 -16.97 1.16
CA ILE A 69 0.33 -15.68 0.75
C ILE A 69 -0.29 -15.84 -0.63
N SER A 70 -1.55 -15.50 -0.76
CA SER A 70 -2.26 -15.45 -2.04
C SER A 70 -2.84 -14.06 -2.29
N VAL A 71 -2.70 -13.55 -3.53
CA VAL A 71 -3.33 -12.31 -3.99
C VAL A 71 -4.13 -12.61 -5.25
N GLY A 72 -5.43 -12.41 -5.19
CA GLY A 72 -6.35 -12.88 -6.21
C GLY A 72 -6.24 -14.39 -6.39
N ASN A 73 -5.91 -14.82 -7.62
CA ASN A 73 -5.72 -16.23 -7.94
C ASN A 73 -4.24 -16.67 -7.94
N CYS A 74 -3.35 -15.89 -7.34
CA CYS A 74 -1.91 -16.11 -7.39
C CYS A 74 -1.33 -16.38 -5.99
N GLU A 75 -0.81 -17.58 -5.76
CA GLU A 75 -0.08 -17.92 -4.54
C GLU A 75 1.38 -17.46 -4.65
N LEU A 76 1.72 -16.36 -3.97
CA LEU A 76 3.04 -15.72 -4.06
C LEU A 76 4.16 -16.59 -3.50
N THR A 77 3.88 -17.35 -2.45
CA THR A 77 4.86 -18.20 -1.77
C THR A 77 5.35 -19.38 -2.63
N ALA A 78 4.58 -19.75 -3.67
CA ALA A 78 4.96 -20.78 -4.62
C ALA A 78 5.71 -20.22 -5.87
N LEU A 79 5.80 -18.88 -6.03
CA LEU A 79 6.36 -18.26 -7.22
C LEU A 79 7.89 -18.24 -7.22
N SER A 80 8.48 -18.38 -8.43
CA SER A 80 9.89 -18.07 -8.64
C SER A 80 10.17 -16.57 -8.54
N SER A 81 11.42 -16.16 -8.35
CA SER A 81 11.82 -14.75 -8.33
C SER A 81 11.42 -14.00 -9.62
N LYS A 82 11.43 -14.69 -10.77
CA LYS A 82 10.99 -14.15 -12.07
C LYS A 82 9.48 -13.87 -12.04
N ASP A 83 8.68 -14.82 -11.56
CA ASP A 83 7.22 -14.73 -11.54
C ASP A 83 6.75 -13.71 -10.49
N LEU A 84 7.48 -13.58 -9.36
CA LEU A 84 7.27 -12.47 -8.40
C LEU A 84 7.52 -11.09 -9.07
N GLY A 85 8.51 -11.01 -9.98
CA GLY A 85 8.72 -9.81 -10.81
C GLY A 85 7.50 -9.46 -11.66
N GLU A 86 6.90 -10.47 -12.30
CA GLU A 86 5.68 -10.32 -13.11
C GLU A 86 4.47 -9.95 -12.25
N TYR A 87 4.28 -10.57 -11.09
CA TYR A 87 3.27 -10.20 -10.10
C TYR A 87 3.37 -8.70 -9.73
N ARG A 88 4.57 -8.23 -9.31
CA ARG A 88 4.77 -6.82 -8.95
C ARG A 88 4.49 -5.88 -10.11
N ARG A 89 4.81 -6.30 -11.33
CA ARG A 89 4.56 -5.52 -12.53
C ARG A 89 3.06 -5.33 -12.79
N ARG A 90 2.26 -6.38 -12.64
CA ARG A 90 0.85 -6.41 -13.05
C ARG A 90 -0.11 -6.03 -11.94
N GLU A 91 0.07 -6.57 -10.75
CA GLU A 91 -0.93 -6.54 -9.68
C GLU A 91 -0.63 -5.51 -8.59
N LEU A 92 0.64 -5.07 -8.45
CA LEU A 92 1.08 -4.34 -7.28
C LEU A 92 1.42 -2.87 -7.56
N GLY A 93 0.80 -1.94 -6.83
CA GLY A 93 1.29 -0.58 -6.61
C GLY A 93 1.97 -0.46 -5.25
N PHE A 94 3.07 0.29 -5.13
CA PHE A 94 3.72 0.52 -3.85
C PHE A 94 3.93 2.02 -3.61
N VAL A 95 3.52 2.51 -2.43
CA VAL A 95 3.67 3.88 -1.96
C VAL A 95 4.54 3.87 -0.70
N PHE A 96 5.71 4.51 -0.77
CA PHE A 96 6.68 4.56 0.31
C PHE A 96 6.56 5.85 1.13
N GLN A 97 7.03 5.81 2.37
CA GLN A 97 7.04 6.95 3.29
C GLN A 97 7.82 8.16 2.73
N PHE A 98 8.96 7.94 2.08
CA PHE A 98 9.84 8.99 1.53
C PHE A 98 9.69 9.16 0.02
N TYR A 99 8.50 8.91 -0.52
CA TYR A 99 8.10 9.10 -1.92
C TYR A 99 8.90 8.28 -2.95
N ASN A 100 10.20 8.12 -2.79
CA ASN A 100 11.13 7.41 -3.68
C ASN A 100 10.98 7.82 -5.15
N LEU A 101 10.78 9.13 -5.39
CA LEU A 101 10.73 9.67 -6.75
C LEU A 101 12.13 9.72 -7.35
N VAL A 102 12.19 9.54 -8.66
CA VAL A 102 13.43 9.73 -9.41
C VAL A 102 13.68 11.23 -9.55
N PRO A 103 14.77 11.79 -8.98
CA PRO A 103 14.95 13.24 -8.86
C PRO A 103 15.16 13.96 -10.20
N ASP A 104 15.66 13.24 -11.20
CA ASP A 104 15.95 13.76 -12.54
C ASP A 104 14.81 13.56 -13.54
N LEU A 105 13.68 13.01 -13.09
CA LEU A 105 12.43 12.91 -13.86
C LEU A 105 11.43 13.95 -13.34
N THR A 106 10.67 14.54 -14.26
CA THR A 106 9.52 15.41 -13.92
C THR A 106 8.43 14.61 -13.19
N ILE A 107 7.44 15.30 -12.64
CA ILE A 107 6.28 14.68 -12.00
C ILE A 107 5.53 13.76 -12.98
N LYS A 108 5.35 14.22 -14.23
CA LYS A 108 4.75 13.40 -15.28
C LYS A 108 5.58 12.15 -15.56
N GLU A 109 6.87 12.30 -15.81
CA GLU A 109 7.78 11.19 -16.15
C GLU A 109 7.91 10.17 -15.01
N ASN A 110 7.90 10.62 -13.73
CA ASN A 110 7.88 9.74 -12.57
C ASN A 110 6.65 8.81 -12.55
N ILE A 111 5.50 9.27 -13.03
CA ILE A 111 4.28 8.45 -13.15
C ILE A 111 4.36 7.61 -14.44
N GLU A 112 4.72 8.22 -15.56
CA GLU A 112 4.72 7.61 -16.88
C GLU A 112 5.66 6.41 -16.99
N VAL A 113 6.82 6.45 -16.31
CA VAL A 113 7.81 5.35 -16.36
C VAL A 113 7.22 4.00 -15.94
N THR A 114 6.27 4.00 -15.00
CA THR A 114 5.60 2.77 -14.56
C THR A 114 4.39 2.41 -15.42
N ALA A 115 3.80 3.34 -16.17
CA ALA A 115 2.73 3.05 -17.12
C ALA A 115 3.18 2.04 -18.19
N HIS A 116 4.42 2.13 -18.63
CA HIS A 116 5.00 1.19 -19.60
C HIS A 116 5.13 -0.27 -19.10
N LEU A 117 4.95 -0.49 -17.80
CA LEU A 117 4.94 -1.82 -17.20
C LEU A 117 3.58 -2.51 -17.31
N SER A 118 2.52 -1.78 -17.60
CA SER A 118 1.14 -2.30 -17.68
C SER A 118 0.69 -2.50 -19.13
N ALA A 119 -0.09 -3.56 -19.35
CA ALA A 119 -0.77 -3.76 -20.62
C ALA A 119 -2.01 -2.85 -20.77
N ASN A 120 -2.57 -2.36 -19.67
CA ASN A 120 -3.76 -1.50 -19.65
C ASN A 120 -3.60 -0.36 -18.60
N PRO A 121 -2.67 0.58 -18.83
CA PRO A 121 -2.44 1.68 -17.89
C PRO A 121 -3.62 2.65 -17.88
N LEU A 122 -3.81 3.34 -16.77
CA LEU A 122 -4.76 4.43 -16.68
C LEU A 122 -4.32 5.59 -17.60
N PRO A 123 -5.28 6.34 -18.19
CA PRO A 123 -4.97 7.52 -18.99
C PRO A 123 -4.19 8.54 -18.15
N LEU A 124 -2.95 8.83 -18.57
CA LEU A 124 -2.00 9.62 -17.79
C LEU A 124 -2.49 11.05 -17.50
N GLU A 125 -3.12 11.70 -18.49
CA GLU A 125 -3.65 13.05 -18.32
C GLU A 125 -4.78 13.10 -17.27
N ASP A 126 -5.74 12.18 -17.37
CA ASP A 126 -6.86 12.09 -16.44
C ASP A 126 -6.37 11.81 -15.02
N LEU A 127 -5.38 10.92 -14.90
CA LEU A 127 -4.74 10.61 -13.63
C LEU A 127 -4.05 11.84 -13.03
N LEU A 128 -3.24 12.57 -13.82
CA LEU A 128 -2.57 13.79 -13.35
C LEU A 128 -3.57 14.85 -12.88
N ARG A 129 -4.70 14.98 -13.57
CA ARG A 129 -5.79 15.91 -13.19
C ARG A 129 -6.46 15.48 -11.89
N SER A 130 -6.81 14.19 -11.75
CA SER A 130 -7.45 13.64 -10.55
C SER A 130 -6.57 13.74 -9.29
N LEU A 131 -5.25 13.67 -9.47
CA LEU A 131 -4.25 13.85 -8.43
C LEU A 131 -3.97 15.34 -8.12
N GLY A 132 -4.51 16.30 -8.89
CA GLY A 132 -4.20 17.72 -8.77
C GLY A 132 -2.74 18.06 -9.13
N LEU A 133 -2.14 17.29 -10.05
CA LEU A 133 -0.74 17.44 -10.46
C LEU A 133 -0.59 18.00 -11.87
N TRP A 134 -1.67 18.26 -12.60
CA TRP A 134 -1.60 18.68 -13.99
C TRP A 134 -0.76 19.94 -14.19
N GLU A 135 -0.95 20.98 -13.36
CA GLU A 135 -0.19 22.22 -13.44
C GLU A 135 1.29 22.07 -13.00
N HIS A 136 1.62 20.96 -12.34
CA HIS A 136 2.96 20.65 -11.85
C HIS A 136 3.67 19.57 -12.67
N ARG A 137 3.04 19.03 -13.72
CA ARG A 137 3.50 17.86 -14.48
C ARG A 137 4.92 17.96 -15.05
N ASN A 138 5.36 19.18 -15.40
CA ASN A 138 6.66 19.43 -15.98
C ASN A 138 7.72 19.88 -14.92
N LYS A 139 7.34 19.92 -13.63
CA LYS A 139 8.27 20.23 -12.54
C LYS A 139 9.00 18.98 -12.08
N PHE A 140 10.21 19.17 -11.57
CA PHE A 140 10.96 18.11 -10.90
C PHE A 140 10.55 17.96 -9.43
N PRO A 141 10.81 16.80 -8.78
CA PRO A 141 10.45 16.57 -7.38
C PRO A 141 10.89 17.69 -6.43
N ARG A 142 12.11 18.24 -6.60
CA ARG A 142 12.64 19.35 -5.79
C ARG A 142 11.89 20.69 -5.91
N GLN A 143 11.00 20.81 -6.89
CA GLN A 143 10.26 22.05 -7.21
C GLN A 143 8.80 22.00 -6.72
N VAL A 144 8.41 20.93 -6.05
CA VAL A 144 7.03 20.69 -5.57
C VAL A 144 7.02 20.36 -4.07
N SER A 145 5.89 20.59 -3.41
CA SER A 145 5.73 20.31 -1.98
C SER A 145 5.76 18.81 -1.67
N GLY A 146 6.01 18.43 -0.41
CA GLY A 146 5.97 17.04 0.05
C GLY A 146 4.63 16.35 -0.27
N GLY A 147 3.51 17.04 -0.09
CA GLY A 147 2.20 16.50 -0.45
C GLY A 147 2.02 16.29 -1.97
N GLN A 148 2.62 17.15 -2.81
CA GLN A 148 2.64 16.95 -4.26
C GLN A 148 3.56 15.77 -4.66
N GLN A 149 4.69 15.61 -3.97
CA GLN A 149 5.55 14.45 -4.15
C GLN A 149 4.84 13.15 -3.76
N GLN A 150 4.11 13.15 -2.64
CA GLN A 150 3.31 12.00 -2.21
C GLN A 150 2.20 11.68 -3.20
N ARG A 151 1.48 12.68 -3.70
CA ARG A 151 0.48 12.48 -4.76
C ARG A 151 1.09 11.93 -6.04
N CYS A 152 2.33 12.33 -6.38
CA CYS A 152 3.08 11.74 -7.49
C CYS A 152 3.43 10.26 -7.24
N ALA A 153 3.89 9.91 -6.03
CA ALA A 153 4.16 8.52 -5.65
C ALA A 153 2.91 7.65 -5.72
N ILE A 154 1.75 8.16 -5.28
CA ILE A 154 0.45 7.49 -5.43
C ILE A 154 0.12 7.32 -6.93
N GLY A 155 0.28 8.36 -7.74
CA GLY A 155 0.06 8.28 -9.19
C GLY A 155 0.94 7.25 -9.88
N ARG A 156 2.22 7.18 -9.51
CA ARG A 156 3.16 6.17 -10.00
C ARG A 156 2.75 4.75 -9.63
N ALA A 157 2.21 4.56 -8.43
CA ALA A 157 1.69 3.26 -8.00
C ALA A 157 0.41 2.88 -8.77
N LEU A 158 -0.48 3.87 -9.00
CA LEU A 158 -1.82 3.68 -9.53
C LEU A 158 -1.87 3.57 -11.06
N VAL A 159 -0.98 4.27 -11.80
CA VAL A 159 -1.03 4.34 -13.27
C VAL A 159 -1.03 2.98 -13.96
N LYS A 160 -0.45 1.97 -13.34
CA LYS A 160 -0.47 0.58 -13.82
C LYS A 160 -1.85 -0.08 -13.74
N ASN A 161 -2.82 0.57 -13.10
CA ASN A 161 -4.15 0.02 -12.79
C ASN A 161 -4.06 -1.28 -11.97
N PRO A 162 -3.35 -1.28 -10.81
CA PRO A 162 -3.11 -2.47 -10.02
C PRO A 162 -4.35 -2.89 -9.21
N GLY A 163 -4.48 -4.19 -8.93
CA GLY A 163 -5.52 -4.69 -8.03
C GLY A 163 -5.21 -4.44 -6.55
N LEU A 164 -3.91 -4.30 -6.19
CA LEU A 164 -3.43 -4.09 -4.82
C LEU A 164 -2.47 -2.89 -4.75
N ILE A 165 -2.71 -1.99 -3.81
CA ILE A 165 -1.78 -0.90 -3.46
C ILE A 165 -1.35 -1.06 -2.02
N LEU A 166 -0.04 -1.16 -1.80
CA LEU A 166 0.59 -1.21 -0.49
C LEU A 166 1.17 0.16 -0.14
N CYS A 167 0.88 0.65 1.05
CA CYS A 167 1.31 1.96 1.51
C CYS A 167 2.04 1.84 2.85
N ASP A 168 3.33 2.15 2.84
CA ASP A 168 4.14 2.19 4.06
C ASP A 168 4.22 3.63 4.57
N GLU A 169 3.53 3.92 5.67
CA GLU A 169 3.47 5.23 6.33
C GLU A 169 3.20 6.40 5.35
N PRO A 170 2.13 6.36 4.53
CA PRO A 170 1.94 7.30 3.42
C PRO A 170 1.78 8.76 3.84
N THR A 171 1.60 9.02 5.13
CA THR A 171 1.46 10.38 5.71
C THR A 171 2.56 10.73 6.71
N GLY A 172 3.50 9.81 6.97
CA GLY A 172 4.49 9.94 8.05
C GLY A 172 5.47 11.11 7.90
N ALA A 173 5.66 11.64 6.68
CA ALA A 173 6.54 12.77 6.38
C ALA A 173 5.78 14.08 6.11
N LEU A 174 4.47 14.14 6.38
CA LEU A 174 3.59 15.26 6.02
C LEU A 174 3.01 15.95 7.26
N ASP A 175 2.70 17.23 7.13
CA ASP A 175 1.91 17.95 8.12
C ASP A 175 0.45 17.46 8.15
N TYR A 176 -0.28 17.81 9.21
CA TYR A 176 -1.66 17.36 9.43
C TYR A 176 -2.60 17.64 8.24
N LYS A 177 -2.59 18.87 7.72
CA LYS A 177 -3.48 19.26 6.63
C LYS A 177 -3.18 18.47 5.36
N THR A 178 -1.92 18.39 5.00
CA THR A 178 -1.46 17.65 3.82
C THR A 178 -1.72 16.15 3.96
N SER A 179 -1.54 15.60 5.16
CA SER A 179 -1.88 14.19 5.47
C SER A 179 -3.34 13.89 5.19
N LYS A 180 -4.23 14.77 5.64
CA LYS A 180 -5.68 14.65 5.42
C LYS A 180 -6.02 14.67 3.92
N GLU A 181 -5.45 15.61 3.16
CA GLU A 181 -5.63 15.70 1.70
C GLU A 181 -5.15 14.43 0.98
N VAL A 182 -4.05 13.83 1.43
CA VAL A 182 -3.52 12.56 0.88
C VAL A 182 -4.45 11.39 1.20
N LEU A 183 -4.97 11.29 2.42
CA LEU A 183 -5.91 10.23 2.80
C LEU A 183 -7.24 10.36 2.04
N GLU A 184 -7.76 11.58 1.88
CA GLU A 184 -8.94 11.84 1.04
C GLU A 184 -8.71 11.42 -0.43
N LEU A 185 -7.50 11.67 -0.94
CA LEU A 185 -7.13 11.21 -2.28
C LEU A 185 -7.12 9.68 -2.36
N MET A 186 -6.54 8.99 -1.37
CA MET A 186 -6.51 7.53 -1.33
C MET A 186 -7.93 6.93 -1.25
N GLU A 187 -8.82 7.53 -0.45
CA GLU A 187 -10.24 7.15 -0.38
C GLU A 187 -10.92 7.29 -1.76
N ARG A 188 -10.73 8.44 -2.43
CA ARG A 188 -11.27 8.65 -3.80
C ARG A 188 -10.70 7.66 -4.81
N VAL A 189 -9.41 7.38 -4.76
CA VAL A 189 -8.73 6.40 -5.63
C VAL A 189 -9.32 5.00 -5.44
N ASN A 190 -9.48 4.55 -4.19
CA ASN A 190 -10.10 3.26 -3.90
C ASN A 190 -11.53 3.19 -4.48
N GLN A 191 -12.34 4.24 -4.26
CA GLN A 191 -13.72 4.30 -4.75
C GLN A 191 -13.82 4.34 -6.28
N ALA A 192 -12.92 5.09 -6.94
CA ALA A 192 -12.95 5.29 -8.39
C ALA A 192 -12.42 4.09 -9.19
N TYR A 193 -11.39 3.44 -8.67
CA TYR A 193 -10.68 2.37 -9.40
C TYR A 193 -10.89 0.97 -8.81
N GLY A 194 -11.53 0.86 -7.65
CA GLY A 194 -11.82 -0.43 -7.01
C GLY A 194 -10.59 -1.21 -6.53
N CYS A 195 -9.42 -0.56 -6.44
CA CYS A 195 -8.19 -1.20 -5.96
C CYS A 195 -8.26 -1.46 -4.46
N THR A 196 -7.70 -2.60 -4.03
CA THR A 196 -7.54 -2.92 -2.61
C THR A 196 -6.38 -2.10 -2.04
N LEU A 197 -6.57 -1.47 -0.88
CA LEU A 197 -5.52 -0.70 -0.21
C LEU A 197 -5.10 -1.41 1.09
N VAL A 198 -3.80 -1.60 1.29
CA VAL A 198 -3.23 -1.98 2.58
C VAL A 198 -2.31 -0.85 3.05
N ILE A 199 -2.70 -0.16 4.12
CA ILE A 199 -2.00 0.99 4.67
C ILE A 199 -1.38 0.58 6.00
N VAL A 200 -0.07 0.66 6.09
CA VAL A 200 0.65 0.49 7.35
C VAL A 200 0.91 1.85 7.96
N THR A 201 0.59 2.01 9.24
CA THR A 201 0.83 3.27 9.96
C THR A 201 0.86 3.05 11.47
N HIS A 202 1.45 4.00 12.19
CA HIS A 202 1.36 4.10 13.64
C HIS A 202 0.26 5.08 14.10
N ASN A 203 -0.36 5.82 13.17
CA ASN A 203 -1.44 6.77 13.49
C ASN A 203 -2.78 6.04 13.61
N ALA A 204 -3.26 5.87 14.85
CA ALA A 204 -4.50 5.15 15.14
C ALA A 204 -5.76 5.83 14.58
N ALA A 205 -5.74 7.15 14.33
CA ALA A 205 -6.91 7.86 13.79
C ALA A 205 -7.26 7.39 12.38
N ILE A 206 -6.27 6.95 11.59
CA ILE A 206 -6.46 6.45 10.22
C ILE A 206 -7.31 5.18 10.20
N ALA A 207 -7.27 4.36 11.26
CA ALA A 207 -8.10 3.16 11.39
C ALA A 207 -9.61 3.42 11.21
N ARG A 208 -10.07 4.63 11.56
CA ARG A 208 -11.49 4.99 11.47
C ARG A 208 -12.01 5.09 10.03
N MET A 209 -11.12 5.29 9.03
CA MET A 209 -11.51 5.30 7.62
C MET A 209 -11.44 3.91 6.97
N ALA A 210 -10.80 2.96 7.63
CA ALA A 210 -10.59 1.61 7.10
C ALA A 210 -11.85 0.76 7.17
N ASP A 211 -11.99 -0.20 6.26
CA ASP A 211 -13.00 -1.26 6.34
C ASP A 211 -12.56 -2.35 7.31
N ARG A 212 -11.25 -2.62 7.33
CA ARG A 212 -10.62 -3.62 8.19
C ARG A 212 -9.43 -3.01 8.90
N VAL A 213 -9.29 -3.33 10.17
CA VAL A 213 -8.18 -2.91 11.02
C VAL A 213 -7.44 -4.14 11.52
N LEU A 214 -6.14 -4.18 11.25
CA LEU A 214 -5.23 -5.18 11.77
C LEU A 214 -4.33 -4.53 12.82
N ARG A 215 -4.13 -5.16 13.98
CA ARG A 215 -3.15 -4.69 14.97
C ARG A 215 -2.04 -5.70 15.12
N LEU A 216 -0.83 -5.25 14.79
CA LEU A 216 0.38 -6.05 14.88
C LEU A 216 1.19 -5.64 16.12
N ARG A 217 1.53 -6.62 16.95
CA ARG A 217 2.39 -6.43 18.12
C ARG A 217 3.33 -7.63 18.27
N ASP A 218 4.63 -7.32 18.42
CA ASP A 218 5.69 -8.32 18.63
C ASP A 218 5.62 -9.48 17.61
N GLY A 219 5.41 -9.13 16.32
CA GLY A 219 5.33 -10.08 15.22
C GLY A 219 4.03 -10.87 15.11
N ARG A 220 3.04 -10.64 15.99
CA ARG A 220 1.75 -11.35 16.01
C ARG A 220 0.59 -10.42 15.72
N LEU A 221 -0.41 -10.96 15.06
CA LEU A 221 -1.69 -10.27 14.87
C LEU A 221 -2.51 -10.43 16.14
N VAL A 222 -2.72 -9.32 16.87
CA VAL A 222 -3.47 -9.30 18.13
C VAL A 222 -4.92 -8.88 17.94
N GLU A 223 -5.25 -8.29 16.78
CA GLU A 223 -6.61 -7.86 16.44
C GLU A 223 -6.77 -7.91 14.92
N ASP A 224 -7.88 -8.45 14.44
CA ASP A 224 -8.34 -8.42 13.05
C ASP A 224 -9.84 -8.12 13.07
N GLU A 225 -10.20 -6.86 12.81
CA GLU A 225 -11.55 -6.35 13.00
C GLU A 225 -12.08 -5.71 11.71
N VAL A 226 -13.32 -6.02 11.37
CA VAL A 226 -14.07 -5.35 10.30
C VAL A 226 -14.86 -4.22 10.91
N ASN A 227 -14.63 -2.99 10.51
CA ASN A 227 -15.37 -1.84 10.97
C ASN A 227 -16.83 -1.91 10.51
N ALA A 228 -17.76 -1.81 11.44
CA ALA A 228 -19.21 -1.77 11.13
C ALA A 228 -19.59 -0.50 10.33
N SER A 229 -18.83 0.58 10.49
CA SER A 229 -18.99 1.82 9.74
C SER A 229 -17.65 2.54 9.60
N THR A 230 -17.41 3.15 8.44
CA THR A 230 -16.20 3.94 8.18
C THR A 230 -16.50 5.43 8.26
N VAL A 231 -15.51 6.21 8.64
CA VAL A 231 -15.54 7.67 8.66
C VAL A 231 -14.73 8.16 7.46
N SER A 232 -15.30 9.09 6.65
CA SER A 232 -14.53 9.68 5.54
C SER A 232 -13.23 10.31 6.03
N ALA A 233 -12.17 10.20 5.25
CA ALA A 233 -10.87 10.80 5.55
C ALA A 233 -10.97 12.31 5.86
N SER A 234 -11.91 13.03 5.24
CA SER A 234 -12.18 14.45 5.52
C SER A 234 -12.63 14.76 6.95
N LYS A 235 -13.14 13.77 7.68
CA LYS A 235 -13.65 13.91 9.05
C LYS A 235 -12.71 13.31 10.11
N LEU A 236 -11.52 12.87 9.71
CA LEU A 236 -10.51 12.38 10.63
C LEU A 236 -9.91 13.55 11.41
N ASP A 237 -9.71 13.35 12.71
CA ASP A 237 -9.01 14.25 13.64
C ASP A 237 -7.99 13.43 14.44
N TRP A 238 -6.75 13.93 14.55
CA TRP A 238 -5.64 13.38 15.34
C TRP A 238 -4.65 14.45 15.79
#